data_a1f51a1c24b596993c2d8920945d01d6
#
_entry.id   a1f51a1c24b596993c2d8920945d01d6
#
_cell.length_a   1.000
_cell.length_b   1.000
_cell.length_c   1.000
_cell.angle_alpha   90.00
_cell.angle_beta   90.00
_cell.angle_gamma   90.00
#
_symmetry.space_group_name_H-M   'P 1'
#
loop_
_entity.id
_entity.type
_entity.pdbx_description
1 polymer ?
#
loop_
_entity_poly.entity_id
_entity_poly.type
_entity_poly.pdbx_seq_one_letter_code
_entity_poly.pdbx_strand_id
1 'polypeptide(L)'
;MEKQKNINIKVDHNEPVFFSDNVTISHNQSKFIVDFSQTIPSFDNIGGDMQQSFIIKHKAVIVDPQFAKVLLDLLQKNVQKCEKKFGKLKIPKEKEI
;
A
#
# COMPACT_ATOMS: atom_id res chain seq x y z
N MET A 1 32.40 11.09 31.68
CA MET A 1 30.95 10.90 31.55
C MET A 1 30.49 11.35 30.17
N GLU A 2 29.92 10.42 29.44
CA GLU A 2 29.47 10.75 28.11
C GLU A 2 28.26 11.67 28.16
N LYS A 3 28.30 12.71 27.36
CA LYS A 3 27.13 13.54 27.17
C LYS A 3 26.15 12.80 26.25
N GLN A 4 24.93 12.66 26.69
CA GLN A 4 23.87 12.20 25.83
C GLN A 4 23.66 13.18 24.69
N LYS A 5 23.73 12.69 23.47
CA LYS A 5 23.37 13.51 22.33
C LYS A 5 21.85 13.64 22.28
N ASN A 6 21.38 14.87 22.16
CA ASN A 6 19.96 15.09 21.94
C ASN A 6 19.63 14.77 20.50
N ILE A 7 18.78 13.76 20.30
CA ILE A 7 18.31 13.37 18.97
C ILE A 7 16.90 13.91 18.81
N ASN A 8 16.71 14.74 17.83
CA ASN A 8 15.40 15.26 17.48
C ASN A 8 14.87 14.50 16.29
N ILE A 9 13.73 13.84 16.46
CA ILE A 9 13.07 13.10 15.39
C ILE A 9 11.89 13.94 14.93
N LYS A 10 11.91 14.29 13.66
CA LYS A 10 10.82 15.04 13.04
C LYS A 10 10.15 14.14 12.01
N VAL A 11 8.83 14.07 12.07
CA VAL A 11 8.05 13.31 11.11
C VAL A 11 7.54 14.26 10.04
N ASP A 12 7.85 13.96 8.79
CA ASP A 12 7.39 14.77 7.67
C ASP A 12 6.00 14.28 7.24
N HIS A 13 5.01 15.16 7.39
CA HIS A 13 3.63 14.88 7.01
C HIS A 13 3.23 15.55 5.69
N ASN A 14 4.21 16.03 4.92
CA ASN A 14 3.92 16.74 3.67
C ASN A 14 3.46 15.81 2.54
N GLU A 15 3.82 14.53 2.62
CA GLU A 15 3.38 13.55 1.63
C GLU A 15 1.92 13.18 1.87
N PRO A 16 1.08 13.26 0.83
CA PRO A 16 -0.32 12.87 1.00
C PRO A 16 -0.47 11.37 1.24
N VAL A 17 -1.50 11.03 1.99
CA VAL A 17 -1.85 9.62 2.19
C VAL A 17 -2.42 9.07 0.88
N PHE A 18 -1.91 7.91 0.47
CA PHE A 18 -2.37 7.23 -0.73
C PHE A 18 -3.33 6.12 -0.34
N PHE A 19 -4.57 6.19 -0.84
CA PHE A 19 -5.54 5.12 -0.66
C PHE A 19 -5.35 4.09 -1.78
N SER A 20 -5.11 2.85 -1.40
CA SER A 20 -4.89 1.77 -2.37
C SER A 20 -5.99 0.74 -2.26
N ASP A 21 -6.58 0.37 -3.40
CA ASP A 21 -7.56 -0.70 -3.49
C ASP A 21 -7.00 -1.93 -4.19
N ASN A 22 -5.76 -1.86 -4.67
CA ASN A 22 -5.12 -2.98 -5.32
C ASN A 22 -3.61 -2.92 -5.10
N VAL A 23 -2.97 -4.06 -5.21
CA VAL A 23 -1.52 -4.16 -5.04
C VAL A 23 -0.97 -5.25 -5.94
N THR A 24 0.16 -4.98 -6.56
CA THR A 24 0.94 -6.01 -7.27
C THR A 24 2.32 -6.08 -6.64
N ILE A 25 2.84 -7.28 -6.53
CA ILE A 25 4.13 -7.52 -5.92
C ILE A 25 4.99 -8.32 -6.88
N SER A 26 6.17 -7.81 -7.14
CA SER A 26 7.18 -8.52 -7.92
C SER A 26 8.49 -8.53 -7.17
N HIS A 27 9.38 -9.41 -7.58
CA HIS A 27 10.65 -9.53 -6.89
C HIS A 27 11.73 -10.10 -7.81
N ASN A 28 12.95 -9.82 -7.44
CA ASN A 28 14.11 -10.55 -7.91
C ASN A 28 14.93 -10.97 -6.69
N GLN A 29 16.15 -11.44 -6.91
CA GLN A 29 16.99 -11.94 -5.83
C GLN A 29 17.34 -10.87 -4.79
N SER A 30 17.38 -9.62 -5.17
CA SER A 30 17.86 -8.53 -4.32
C SER A 30 16.80 -7.56 -3.85
N LYS A 31 15.63 -7.51 -4.50
CA LYS A 31 14.61 -6.50 -4.21
C LYS A 31 13.20 -7.05 -4.36
N PHE A 32 12.29 -6.52 -3.54
CA PHE A 32 10.86 -6.63 -3.74
C PHE A 32 10.31 -5.29 -4.15
N ILE A 33 9.38 -5.30 -5.09
CA ILE A 33 8.65 -4.11 -5.52
C ILE A 33 7.19 -4.31 -5.14
N VAL A 34 6.68 -3.44 -4.27
CA VAL A 34 5.26 -3.44 -3.87
C VAL A 34 4.63 -2.23 -4.52
N ASP A 35 3.77 -2.46 -5.49
CA ASP A 35 3.14 -1.40 -6.26
C ASP A 35 1.68 -1.29 -5.86
N PHE A 36 1.36 -0.26 -5.11
CA PHE A 36 -0.01 0.04 -4.70
C PHE A 36 -0.70 0.85 -5.77
N SER A 37 -1.95 0.52 -6.05
CA SER A 37 -2.71 1.24 -7.06
C SER A 37 -4.11 1.57 -6.58
N GLN A 38 -4.67 2.60 -7.19
CA GLN A 38 -6.03 3.04 -6.98
C GLN A 38 -6.66 3.26 -8.35
N THR A 39 -7.84 2.67 -8.56
CA THR A 39 -8.59 2.85 -9.80
C THR A 39 -9.72 3.84 -9.55
N ILE A 40 -9.72 4.92 -10.32
CA ILE A 40 -10.73 5.98 -10.22
C ILE A 40 -11.53 6.00 -11.52
N PRO A 41 -12.85 5.79 -11.47
CA PRO A 41 -13.69 5.92 -12.66
C PRO A 41 -13.79 7.40 -13.06
N SER A 42 -13.81 7.63 -14.35
CA SER A 42 -13.95 8.96 -14.94
C SER A 42 -14.90 8.87 -16.12
N PHE A 43 -15.64 9.95 -16.36
CA PHE A 43 -16.56 10.04 -17.48
C PHE A 43 -16.16 11.22 -18.33
N ASP A 44 -15.89 10.95 -19.61
CA ASP A 44 -15.46 11.95 -20.57
C ASP A 44 -16.52 12.09 -21.65
N ASN A 45 -16.80 13.33 -22.06
CA ASN A 45 -17.66 13.59 -23.19
C ASN A 45 -16.81 13.81 -24.43
N ILE A 46 -16.82 12.83 -25.33
CA ILE A 46 -16.05 12.87 -26.56
C ILE A 46 -17.01 12.83 -27.73
N GLY A 47 -17.05 13.91 -28.52
CA GLY A 47 -17.90 13.97 -29.70
C GLY A 47 -19.38 13.85 -29.43
N GLY A 48 -19.84 14.29 -28.26
CA GLY A 48 -21.24 14.18 -27.85
C GLY A 48 -21.60 12.88 -27.14
N ASP A 49 -20.68 11.91 -27.10
CA ASP A 49 -20.90 10.64 -26.43
C ASP A 49 -20.18 10.61 -25.08
N MET A 50 -20.85 10.12 -24.06
CA MET A 50 -20.25 9.89 -22.76
C MET A 50 -19.48 8.59 -22.79
N GLN A 51 -18.19 8.66 -22.55
CA GLN A 51 -17.34 7.49 -22.47
C GLN A 51 -16.84 7.32 -21.05
N GLN A 52 -16.90 6.10 -20.54
CA GLN A 52 -16.32 5.76 -19.26
C GLN A 52 -14.84 5.44 -19.45
N SER A 53 -14.02 6.05 -18.61
CA SER A 53 -12.58 5.83 -18.55
C SER A 53 -12.19 5.50 -17.13
N PHE A 54 -11.03 4.90 -16.97
CA PHE A 54 -10.47 4.64 -15.66
C PHE A 54 -9.10 5.29 -15.55
N ILE A 55 -8.89 5.99 -14.45
CA ILE A 55 -7.59 6.57 -14.12
C ILE A 55 -6.97 5.67 -13.08
N ILE A 56 -5.78 5.15 -13.38
CA ILE A 56 -5.04 4.31 -12.44
C ILE A 56 -3.89 5.14 -11.89
N LYS A 57 -3.94 5.39 -10.59
CA LYS A 57 -2.85 6.01 -9.86
C LYS A 57 -2.10 4.91 -9.12
N HIS A 58 -0.78 5.02 -9.06
CA HIS A 58 -0.01 4.01 -8.35
C HIS A 58 1.19 4.64 -7.66
N LYS A 59 1.65 3.96 -6.60
CA LYS A 59 2.88 4.26 -5.89
C LYS A 59 3.61 2.97 -5.60
N ALA A 60 4.85 2.89 -6.02
CA ALA A 60 5.69 1.73 -5.77
C ALA A 60 6.62 1.97 -4.60
N VAL A 61 6.82 0.94 -3.80
CA VAL A 61 7.80 0.91 -2.73
C VAL A 61 8.74 -0.24 -3.01
N ILE A 62 10.04 0.04 -2.97
CA ILE A 62 11.07 -0.97 -3.17
C ILE A 62 11.69 -1.29 -1.83
N VAL A 63 11.73 -2.56 -1.47
CA VAL A 63 12.27 -3.00 -0.19
C VAL A 63 13.23 -4.16 -0.38
N ASP A 64 14.14 -4.32 0.57
CA ASP A 64 15.01 -5.49 0.62
C ASP A 64 14.21 -6.75 0.97
N PRO A 65 14.68 -7.93 0.56
CA PRO A 65 13.99 -9.17 0.92
C PRO A 65 13.82 -9.37 2.42
N GLN A 66 14.81 -8.99 3.22
CA GLN A 66 14.73 -9.10 4.68
C GLN A 66 13.64 -8.18 5.23
N PHE A 67 13.56 -6.96 4.71
CA PHE A 67 12.51 -6.02 5.12
C PHE A 67 11.14 -6.52 4.67
N ALA A 68 11.04 -7.16 3.52
CA ALA A 68 9.80 -7.76 3.06
C ALA A 68 9.28 -8.80 4.06
N LYS A 69 10.18 -9.61 4.64
CA LYS A 69 9.79 -10.55 5.69
C LYS A 69 9.28 -9.85 6.95
N VAL A 70 9.93 -8.77 7.35
CA VAL A 70 9.49 -7.97 8.50
C VAL A 70 8.12 -7.38 8.24
N LEU A 71 7.90 -6.83 7.05
CA LEU A 71 6.63 -6.26 6.66
C LEU A 71 5.52 -7.31 6.68
N LEU A 72 5.79 -8.49 6.12
CA LEU A 72 4.83 -9.59 6.13
C LEU A 72 4.43 -9.97 7.56
N ASP A 73 5.40 -10.11 8.44
CA ASP A 73 5.15 -10.49 9.84
C ASP A 73 4.33 -9.44 10.57
N LEU A 74 4.69 -8.17 10.41
CA LEU A 74 3.97 -7.06 11.04
C LEU A 74 2.53 -6.96 10.53
N LEU A 75 2.35 -7.08 9.23
CA LEU A 75 1.02 -7.03 8.63
C LEU A 75 0.15 -8.19 9.11
N GLN A 76 0.71 -9.40 9.15
CA GLN A 76 0.00 -10.57 9.63
C GLN A 76 -0.45 -10.41 11.08
N LYS A 77 0.44 -9.93 11.94
CA LYS A 77 0.10 -9.71 13.36
C LYS A 77 -0.99 -8.67 13.53
N ASN A 78 -0.95 -7.61 12.75
CA ASN A 78 -1.97 -6.55 12.81
C ASN A 78 -3.32 -7.04 12.28
N VAL A 79 -3.33 -7.80 11.21
CA VAL A 79 -4.56 -8.42 10.69
C VAL A 79 -5.17 -9.33 11.74
N GLN A 80 -4.37 -10.15 12.43
CA GLN A 80 -4.84 -11.03 13.49
C GLN A 80 -5.45 -10.24 14.66
N LYS A 81 -4.82 -9.14 15.07
CA LYS A 81 -5.37 -8.26 16.11
C LYS A 81 -6.69 -7.63 15.69
N CYS A 82 -6.77 -7.20 14.44
CA CYS A 82 -7.99 -6.63 13.89
C CYS A 82 -9.13 -7.65 13.89
N GLU A 83 -8.84 -8.85 13.44
CA GLU A 83 -9.85 -9.92 13.40
C GLU A 83 -10.30 -10.32 14.80
N LYS A 84 -9.39 -10.33 15.76
CA LYS A 84 -9.73 -10.64 17.16
C LYS A 84 -10.67 -9.61 17.76
N LYS A 85 -10.48 -8.34 17.39
CA LYS A 85 -11.26 -7.24 17.95
C LYS A 85 -12.57 -7.01 17.21
N PHE A 86 -12.58 -7.14 15.90
CA PHE A 86 -13.70 -6.73 15.06
C PHE A 86 -14.34 -7.87 14.26
N GLY A 87 -13.79 -9.09 14.36
CA GLY A 87 -14.30 -10.23 13.65
C GLY A 87 -13.48 -10.55 12.40
N LYS A 88 -13.70 -11.74 11.87
CA LYS A 88 -12.92 -12.25 10.73
C LYS A 88 -13.15 -11.44 9.49
N LEU A 89 -12.05 -11.10 8.82
CA LEU A 89 -12.07 -10.39 7.55
C LEU A 89 -12.24 -11.39 6.40
N LYS A 90 -13.10 -11.03 5.44
CA LYS A 90 -13.32 -11.85 4.24
C LYS A 90 -12.56 -11.23 3.08
N ILE A 91 -11.92 -12.10 2.29
CA ILE A 91 -11.25 -11.67 1.07
C ILE A 91 -12.31 -11.59 -0.04
N PRO A 92 -12.43 -10.44 -0.74
CA PRO A 92 -13.36 -10.33 -1.87
C PRO A 92 -13.01 -11.34 -2.96
N LYS A 93 -14.03 -11.98 -3.55
CA LYS A 93 -13.83 -13.04 -4.55
C LYS A 93 -13.03 -12.56 -5.77
N GLU A 94 -13.28 -11.36 -6.21
CA GLU A 94 -12.59 -10.79 -7.37
C GLU A 94 -11.11 -10.55 -7.14
N LYS A 95 -10.64 -10.61 -5.89
CA LYS A 95 -9.24 -10.44 -5.52
C LYS A 95 -8.57 -11.73 -5.08
N GLU A 96 -9.29 -12.82 -5.12
CA GLU A 96 -8.73 -14.14 -4.89
C GLU A 96 -7.96 -14.59 -6.13
N ILE A 97 -6.72 -14.99 -5.92
CA ILE A 97 -5.84 -15.45 -6.98
C ILE A 97 -5.51 -16.91 -6.71
#